data_a06f6f62c452fec782abfd5dd13ecbcd
#
_entry.id   a06f6f62c452fec782abfd5dd13ecbcd
#
_cell.length_a   1.000
_cell.length_b   1.000
_cell.length_c   1.000
_cell.angle_alpha   90.00
_cell.angle_beta   90.00
_cell.angle_gamma   90.00
#
_symmetry.space_group_name_H-M   'P 1'
#
loop_
_entity.id
_entity.type
_entity.pdbx_description
1 polymer ?
#
loop_
_entity_poly.entity_id
_entity_poly.type
_entity_poly.pdbx_seq_one_letter_code
_entity_poly.pdbx_strand_id
1 'polypeptide(L)'
;MPIKIEKLDAFQLDFLRKKKSRKIILRQFQSPGDILTMTRALGDLKETYPDYQIDVRTSCPEIFENNPRLTKLDENDPNVEIYDVRYDEINQSGWSGDHFTDAFRHDLEKQLGVKIKKTGIRPELWISNDEKSWFNQVHCEFGWDGPFWILNAGRKPDNELKQYHRYQEAVDLINEYFNGRIKIVQVGHKDHIHPPLKGVLNLIGKTDTRQLIRLAYHAHGSIGPISFQMVIGGALEQPAICIAGGKEGVRWHLFPNMRWLSTNGCMDCCLWDGCWLGGEKGQCKHIEDGVPKCFRLIEPQMISDAVKLYYEGGKLKMPSKPMWSDGFEPKDKKGFNINLFKKE
;
A
#
# COMPACT_ATOMS: atom_id res chain seq x y z
N MET A 1 -29.30 20.32 30.89
CA MET A 1 -28.77 21.32 31.86
C MET A 1 -27.40 21.75 31.37
N PRO A 2 -27.10 23.05 31.22
CA PRO A 2 -25.77 23.50 30.86
C PRO A 2 -24.80 23.22 32.01
N ILE A 3 -23.71 22.53 31.72
CA ILE A 3 -22.64 22.25 32.70
C ILE A 3 -21.97 23.58 33.02
N LYS A 4 -21.99 23.98 34.29
CA LYS A 4 -21.28 25.20 34.73
C LYS A 4 -19.79 25.00 34.60
N ILE A 5 -19.16 25.82 33.77
CA ILE A 5 -17.71 25.80 33.43
C ILE A 5 -16.80 25.99 34.65
N GLU A 6 -17.31 26.58 35.73
CA GLU A 6 -16.56 26.89 36.96
C GLU A 6 -16.11 25.68 37.82
N LYS A 7 -16.44 24.45 37.43
CA LYS A 7 -16.09 23.24 38.17
C LYS A 7 -15.25 22.20 37.39
N LEU A 8 -14.73 22.58 36.25
CA LEU A 8 -13.91 21.66 35.42
C LEU A 8 -12.46 21.73 35.93
N ASP A 9 -11.86 20.55 36.14
CA ASP A 9 -10.43 20.44 36.44
C ASP A 9 -9.57 20.75 35.20
N ALA A 10 -8.26 20.92 35.41
CA ALA A 10 -7.33 21.26 34.32
C ALA A 10 -7.36 20.23 33.18
N PHE A 11 -7.60 18.96 33.49
CA PHE A 11 -7.71 17.87 32.51
C PHE A 11 -9.01 17.98 31.70
N GLN A 12 -10.13 18.27 32.35
CA GLN A 12 -11.42 18.48 31.70
C GLN A 12 -11.44 19.74 30.83
N LEU A 13 -10.78 20.81 31.29
CA LEU A 13 -10.59 22.03 30.51
C LEU A 13 -9.68 21.80 29.30
N ASP A 14 -8.61 21.01 29.43
CA ASP A 14 -7.72 20.65 28.35
C ASP A 14 -8.45 19.72 27.35
N PHE A 15 -9.26 18.77 27.82
CA PHE A 15 -10.13 17.95 26.98
C PHE A 15 -11.17 18.77 26.19
N LEU A 16 -11.78 19.78 26.81
CA LEU A 16 -12.72 20.68 26.14
C LEU A 16 -12.04 21.64 25.17
N ARG A 17 -10.81 22.10 25.48
CA ARG A 17 -10.00 22.88 24.55
C ARG A 17 -9.58 22.05 23.33
N LYS A 18 -9.26 20.79 23.51
CA LYS A 18 -8.93 19.84 22.41
C LYS A 18 -10.15 19.46 21.56
N LYS A 19 -11.37 19.62 22.09
CA LYS A 19 -12.64 19.45 21.33
C LYS A 19 -13.03 20.66 20.48
N LYS A 20 -12.31 21.78 20.57
CA LYS A 20 -12.61 22.94 19.73
C LYS A 20 -12.35 22.58 18.27
N SER A 21 -13.29 22.93 17.39
CA SER A 21 -13.09 22.79 15.94
C SER A 21 -11.78 23.45 15.51
N ARG A 22 -10.94 22.69 14.81
CA ARG A 22 -9.65 23.16 14.26
C ARG A 22 -9.72 23.17 12.74
N LYS A 23 -9.04 24.13 12.12
CA LYS A 23 -8.81 24.17 10.68
C LYS A 23 -7.36 23.75 10.41
N ILE A 24 -7.16 22.65 9.71
CA ILE A 24 -5.86 22.02 9.58
C ILE A 24 -5.54 21.74 8.11
N ILE A 25 -4.39 22.19 7.65
CA ILE A 25 -3.83 21.79 6.37
C ILE A 25 -2.68 20.82 6.63
N LEU A 26 -2.79 19.62 6.07
CA LEU A 26 -1.74 18.59 6.10
C LEU A 26 -0.95 18.63 4.79
N ARG A 27 0.35 18.86 4.89
CA ARG A 27 1.27 18.84 3.74
C ARG A 27 1.99 17.51 3.66
N GLN A 28 1.89 16.82 2.52
CA GLN A 28 2.55 15.52 2.31
C GLN A 28 3.07 15.43 0.87
N PHE A 29 4.40 15.42 0.71
CA PHE A 29 5.08 15.41 -0.59
C PHE A 29 6.04 14.23 -0.78
N GLN A 30 5.86 13.16 -0.01
CA GLN A 30 6.58 11.90 -0.22
C GLN A 30 6.07 11.16 -1.47
N SER A 31 6.33 9.86 -1.59
CA SER A 31 5.88 9.11 -2.76
C SER A 31 4.35 8.90 -2.77
N PRO A 32 3.73 8.63 -3.93
CA PRO A 32 2.27 8.39 -4.01
C PRO A 32 1.78 7.28 -3.06
N GLY A 33 2.62 6.26 -2.79
CA GLY A 33 2.30 5.21 -1.83
C GLY A 33 2.20 5.71 -0.40
N ASP A 34 3.11 6.59 0.01
CA ASP A 34 3.10 7.25 1.33
C ASP A 34 1.87 8.14 1.46
N ILE A 35 1.58 8.94 0.42
CA ILE A 35 0.42 9.85 0.38
C ILE A 35 -0.89 9.06 0.53
N LEU A 36 -1.04 7.96 -0.20
CA LEU A 36 -2.23 7.12 -0.09
C LEU A 36 -2.31 6.45 1.28
N THR A 37 -1.20 5.99 1.83
CA THR A 37 -1.18 5.37 3.17
C THR A 37 -1.61 6.34 4.26
N MET A 38 -1.23 7.62 4.17
CA MET A 38 -1.64 8.69 5.09
C MET A 38 -3.17 8.87 5.14
N THR A 39 -3.91 8.55 4.07
CA THR A 39 -5.37 8.71 4.03
C THR A 39 -6.08 7.96 5.15
N ARG A 40 -5.51 6.83 5.63
CA ARG A 40 -6.07 6.12 6.79
C ARG A 40 -5.94 6.93 8.07
N ALA A 41 -4.77 7.50 8.33
CA ALA A 41 -4.54 8.33 9.50
C ALA A 41 -5.42 9.60 9.49
N LEU A 42 -5.63 10.19 8.30
CA LEU A 42 -6.58 11.29 8.10
C LEU A 42 -8.02 10.83 8.41
N GLY A 43 -8.42 9.65 7.94
CA GLY A 43 -9.72 9.05 8.23
C GLY A 43 -9.91 8.84 9.74
N ASP A 44 -8.93 8.26 10.43
CA ASP A 44 -8.93 8.05 11.88
C ASP A 44 -9.03 9.39 12.64
N LEU A 45 -8.30 10.42 12.19
CA LEU A 45 -8.36 11.76 12.75
C LEU A 45 -9.77 12.35 12.61
N LYS A 46 -10.35 12.28 11.41
CA LYS A 46 -11.69 12.80 11.14
C LYS A 46 -12.81 12.06 11.87
N GLU A 47 -12.64 10.74 12.08
CA GLU A 47 -13.58 9.94 12.88
C GLU A 47 -13.46 10.23 14.38
N THR A 48 -12.25 10.53 14.86
CA THR A 48 -12.03 10.90 16.27
C THR A 48 -12.49 12.32 16.56
N TYR A 49 -12.28 13.24 15.61
CA TYR A 49 -12.60 14.66 15.72
C TYR A 49 -13.46 15.12 14.51
N PRO A 50 -14.76 14.80 14.48
CA PRO A 50 -15.65 15.11 13.35
C PRO A 50 -15.73 16.60 12.99
N ASP A 51 -15.56 17.47 13.98
CA ASP A 51 -15.64 18.92 13.83
C ASP A 51 -14.38 19.56 13.23
N TYR A 52 -13.26 18.80 13.11
CA TYR A 52 -12.08 19.33 12.48
C TYR A 52 -12.30 19.51 10.98
N GLN A 53 -11.94 20.68 10.47
CA GLN A 53 -11.87 20.97 9.05
C GLN A 53 -10.46 20.64 8.57
N ILE A 54 -10.35 19.72 7.63
CA ILE A 54 -9.05 19.21 7.18
C ILE A 54 -8.92 19.41 5.69
N ASP A 55 -7.80 19.95 5.24
CA ASP A 55 -7.39 20.02 3.84
C ASP A 55 -6.02 19.39 3.64
N VAL A 56 -5.64 19.09 2.41
CA VAL A 56 -4.34 18.45 2.08
C VAL A 56 -3.64 19.22 0.96
N ARG A 57 -2.31 19.35 1.10
CA ARG A 57 -1.42 19.79 0.02
C ARG A 57 -0.44 18.67 -0.29
N THR A 58 -0.38 18.28 -1.56
CA THR A 58 0.38 17.10 -1.96
C THR A 58 0.79 17.18 -3.43
N SER A 59 1.78 16.38 -3.81
CA SER A 59 2.18 16.17 -5.21
C SER A 59 1.22 15.27 -6.00
N CYS A 60 0.26 14.60 -5.34
CA CYS A 60 -0.70 13.70 -5.96
C CYS A 60 -2.13 14.01 -5.48
N PRO A 61 -2.68 15.20 -5.79
CA PRO A 61 -4.03 15.60 -5.33
C PRO A 61 -5.13 14.66 -5.83
N GLU A 62 -4.91 13.95 -6.93
CA GLU A 62 -5.84 13.00 -7.54
C GLU A 62 -6.20 11.82 -6.60
N ILE A 63 -5.35 11.52 -5.62
CA ILE A 63 -5.63 10.52 -4.58
C ILE A 63 -6.82 10.94 -3.71
N PHE A 64 -7.00 12.24 -3.54
CA PHE A 64 -8.04 12.81 -2.67
C PHE A 64 -9.30 13.23 -3.40
N GLU A 65 -9.41 13.00 -4.71
CA GLU A 65 -10.63 13.28 -5.45
C GLU A 65 -11.82 12.54 -4.84
N ASN A 66 -12.98 13.22 -4.82
CA ASN A 66 -14.23 12.73 -4.24
C ASN A 66 -14.18 12.40 -2.73
N ASN A 67 -13.13 12.80 -2.01
CA ASN A 67 -13.02 12.53 -0.59
C ASN A 67 -13.92 13.48 0.23
N PRO A 68 -15.00 12.97 0.86
CA PRO A 68 -15.95 13.80 1.61
C PRO A 68 -15.41 14.26 2.97
N ARG A 69 -14.25 13.78 3.39
CA ARG A 69 -13.61 14.14 4.66
C ARG A 69 -12.87 15.49 4.57
N LEU A 70 -12.61 15.96 3.35
CA LEU A 70 -11.84 17.17 3.12
C LEU A 70 -12.75 18.42 3.05
N THR A 71 -12.20 19.50 3.57
CA THR A 71 -12.78 20.85 3.49
C THR A 71 -11.73 21.76 2.90
N LYS A 72 -12.04 22.43 1.78
CA LYS A 72 -11.10 23.37 1.18
C LYS A 72 -10.81 24.53 2.11
N LEU A 73 -9.54 24.73 2.44
CA LEU A 73 -9.05 25.78 3.34
C LEU A 73 -8.09 26.72 2.62
N ASP A 74 -8.09 28.00 3.05
CA ASP A 74 -7.12 28.99 2.59
C ASP A 74 -5.87 28.94 3.50
N GLU A 75 -4.70 28.77 2.90
CA GLU A 75 -3.42 28.78 3.64
C GLU A 75 -3.09 30.14 4.27
N ASN A 76 -3.69 31.22 3.78
CA ASN A 76 -3.48 32.55 4.30
C ASN A 76 -4.44 32.93 5.45
N ASP A 77 -5.44 32.08 5.77
CA ASP A 77 -6.29 32.31 6.94
C ASP A 77 -5.46 32.10 8.22
N PRO A 78 -5.29 33.15 9.07
CA PRO A 78 -4.49 33.06 10.29
C PRO A 78 -5.02 32.05 11.32
N ASN A 79 -6.24 31.55 11.14
CA ASN A 79 -6.82 30.50 11.98
C ASN A 79 -6.57 29.08 11.46
N VAL A 80 -5.87 28.95 10.34
CA VAL A 80 -5.51 27.65 9.76
C VAL A 80 -4.14 27.22 10.28
N GLU A 81 -4.08 26.03 10.83
CA GLU A 81 -2.86 25.39 11.28
C GLU A 81 -2.28 24.53 10.13
N ILE A 82 -0.98 24.59 9.89
CA ILE A 82 -0.32 23.86 8.79
C ILE A 82 0.72 22.93 9.37
N TYR A 83 0.65 21.64 8.96
CA TYR A 83 1.55 20.60 9.43
C TYR A 83 2.16 19.83 8.26
N ASP A 84 3.49 19.67 8.28
CA ASP A 84 4.21 18.81 7.36
C ASP A 84 4.17 17.37 7.90
N VAL A 85 3.37 16.53 7.28
CA VAL A 85 3.17 15.14 7.70
C VAL A 85 4.30 14.27 7.18
N ARG A 86 5.03 13.68 8.11
CA ARG A 86 6.09 12.70 7.86
C ARG A 86 5.99 11.64 8.93
N TYR A 87 6.42 10.43 8.68
CA TYR A 87 6.49 9.43 9.72
C TYR A 87 7.94 9.26 10.17
N ASP A 88 8.16 9.25 11.49
CA ASP A 88 9.51 9.15 12.08
C ASP A 88 10.20 7.82 11.75
N GLU A 89 9.43 6.77 11.43
CA GLU A 89 9.91 5.43 11.10
C GLU A 89 10.35 5.25 9.64
N ILE A 90 10.54 6.35 8.89
CA ILE A 90 11.06 6.24 7.51
C ILE A 90 12.40 5.47 7.50
N ASN A 91 12.49 4.43 6.66
CA ASN A 91 13.59 3.48 6.61
C ASN A 91 13.77 2.64 7.90
N GLN A 92 12.78 2.59 8.78
CA GLN A 92 12.79 1.83 10.03
C GLN A 92 11.69 0.75 10.08
N SER A 93 11.10 0.41 8.94
CA SER A 93 10.02 -0.59 8.84
C SER A 93 10.37 -1.94 9.44
N GLY A 94 11.66 -2.26 9.51
CA GLY A 94 12.16 -3.47 10.10
C GLY A 94 12.23 -3.46 11.62
N TRP A 95 12.20 -2.31 12.26
CA TRP A 95 12.29 -2.17 13.72
C TRP A 95 10.95 -1.84 14.37
N SER A 96 10.05 -1.23 13.61
CA SER A 96 8.73 -0.89 14.08
C SER A 96 7.83 -2.14 14.14
N GLY A 97 7.16 -2.35 15.26
CA GLY A 97 6.10 -3.34 15.39
C GLY A 97 4.79 -2.92 14.72
N ASP A 98 4.73 -1.69 14.23
CA ASP A 98 3.52 -1.06 13.72
C ASP A 98 3.28 -1.36 12.24
N HIS A 99 2.03 -1.18 11.81
CA HIS A 99 1.69 -1.11 10.40
C HIS A 99 1.98 0.29 9.86
N PHE A 100 2.29 0.43 8.58
CA PHE A 100 2.66 1.69 7.94
C PHE A 100 1.62 2.82 8.16
N THR A 101 0.35 2.49 8.21
CA THR A 101 -0.71 3.46 8.52
C THR A 101 -0.64 4.00 9.95
N ASP A 102 -0.13 3.21 10.90
CA ASP A 102 0.04 3.63 12.29
C ASP A 102 1.16 4.66 12.42
N ALA A 103 2.21 4.55 11.63
CA ALA A 103 3.31 5.52 11.63
C ALA A 103 2.80 6.94 11.32
N PHE A 104 1.93 7.10 10.32
CA PHE A 104 1.28 8.39 10.03
C PHE A 104 0.35 8.85 11.14
N ARG A 105 -0.40 7.93 11.78
CA ARG A 105 -1.28 8.27 12.89
C ARG A 105 -0.46 8.77 14.10
N HIS A 106 0.65 8.12 14.41
CA HIS A 106 1.54 8.54 15.49
C HIS A 106 2.17 9.92 15.23
N ASP A 107 2.57 10.19 13.98
CA ASP A 107 3.07 11.50 13.60
C ASP A 107 2.01 12.59 13.79
N LEU A 108 0.78 12.36 13.34
CA LEU A 108 -0.34 13.30 13.56
C LEU A 108 -0.65 13.48 15.04
N GLU A 109 -0.66 12.43 15.85
CA GLU A 109 -0.84 12.52 17.31
C GLU A 109 0.21 13.43 17.96
N LYS A 110 1.47 13.22 17.57
CA LYS A 110 2.61 13.99 18.07
C LYS A 110 2.52 15.47 17.70
N GLN A 111 2.27 15.77 16.43
CA GLN A 111 2.23 17.14 15.93
C GLN A 111 1.00 17.91 16.42
N LEU A 112 -0.17 17.28 16.44
CA LEU A 112 -1.43 17.91 16.84
C LEU A 112 -1.61 17.95 18.38
N GLY A 113 -0.83 17.18 19.14
CA GLY A 113 -0.96 17.05 20.57
C GLY A 113 -2.26 16.37 21.01
N VAL A 114 -2.80 15.45 20.21
CA VAL A 114 -4.08 14.77 20.45
C VAL A 114 -3.91 13.26 20.37
N LYS A 115 -4.88 12.50 20.89
CA LYS A 115 -4.96 11.06 20.67
C LYS A 115 -5.96 10.74 19.58
N ILE A 116 -5.57 9.86 18.64
CA ILE A 116 -6.38 9.48 17.48
C ILE A 116 -6.75 8.01 17.62
N LYS A 117 -8.04 7.72 17.62
CA LYS A 117 -8.54 6.35 17.71
C LYS A 117 -8.25 5.62 16.40
N LYS A 118 -7.51 4.52 16.46
CA LYS A 118 -7.32 3.61 15.32
C LYS A 118 -8.64 2.92 14.98
N THR A 119 -9.08 3.01 13.72
CA THR A 119 -10.31 2.34 13.24
C THR A 119 -10.02 1.22 12.24
N GLY A 120 -8.78 1.15 11.72
CA GLY A 120 -8.35 0.11 10.81
C GLY A 120 -6.96 0.36 10.24
N ILE A 121 -6.61 -0.40 9.22
CA ILE A 121 -5.35 -0.25 8.48
C ILE A 121 -5.56 0.05 6.98
N ARG A 122 -6.80 0.01 6.50
CA ARG A 122 -7.12 0.21 5.09
C ARG A 122 -7.03 1.69 4.71
N PRO A 123 -6.18 2.07 3.76
CA PRO A 123 -6.17 3.41 3.18
C PRO A 123 -7.51 3.74 2.51
N GLU A 124 -7.84 4.99 2.37
CA GLU A 124 -9.11 5.43 1.80
C GLU A 124 -8.93 5.97 0.38
N LEU A 125 -9.70 5.42 -0.55
CA LEU A 125 -9.88 5.94 -1.91
C LEU A 125 -11.38 6.10 -2.18
N TRP A 126 -11.74 7.20 -2.81
CA TRP A 126 -13.13 7.53 -3.12
C TRP A 126 -13.34 7.51 -4.64
N ILE A 127 -14.06 6.50 -5.11
CA ILE A 127 -14.42 6.33 -6.52
C ILE A 127 -15.86 6.82 -6.68
N SER A 128 -16.09 7.79 -7.56
CA SER A 128 -17.42 8.30 -7.84
C SER A 128 -18.30 7.26 -8.54
N ASN A 129 -19.61 7.45 -8.55
CA ASN A 129 -20.50 6.54 -9.27
C ASN A 129 -20.27 6.60 -10.79
N ASP A 130 -19.91 7.75 -11.31
CA ASP A 130 -19.56 7.91 -12.71
C ASP A 130 -18.32 7.09 -13.05
N GLU A 131 -17.25 7.22 -12.26
CA GLU A 131 -16.00 6.44 -12.44
C GLU A 131 -16.23 4.92 -12.35
N LYS A 132 -17.17 4.47 -11.52
CA LYS A 132 -17.56 3.06 -11.42
C LYS A 132 -18.27 2.55 -12.67
N SER A 133 -18.98 3.44 -13.38
CA SER A 133 -19.73 3.10 -14.58
C SER A 133 -18.98 3.30 -15.87
N TRP A 134 -17.81 3.94 -15.87
CA TRP A 134 -17.03 4.20 -17.07
C TRP A 134 -16.44 2.93 -17.66
N PHE A 135 -16.33 2.90 -18.98
CA PHE A 135 -15.46 1.95 -19.64
C PHE A 135 -14.03 2.16 -19.18
N ASN A 136 -13.38 1.07 -18.78
CA ASN A 136 -11.99 1.15 -18.37
C ASN A 136 -11.07 1.31 -19.58
N GLN A 137 -9.83 1.71 -19.31
CA GLN A 137 -8.86 1.99 -20.39
C GLN A 137 -8.48 0.76 -21.19
N VAL A 138 -8.59 -0.46 -20.62
CA VAL A 138 -8.34 -1.72 -21.35
C VAL A 138 -9.41 -1.94 -22.41
N HIS A 139 -10.68 -1.65 -22.09
CA HIS A 139 -11.73 -1.64 -23.10
C HIS A 139 -11.45 -0.64 -24.22
N CYS A 140 -11.18 0.61 -23.84
CA CYS A 140 -11.00 1.70 -24.82
C CYS A 140 -9.82 1.48 -25.78
N GLU A 141 -8.69 0.98 -25.26
CA GLU A 141 -7.47 0.83 -26.07
C GLU A 141 -7.34 -0.52 -26.76
N PHE A 142 -7.93 -1.59 -26.21
CA PHE A 142 -7.72 -2.95 -26.70
C PHE A 142 -9.02 -3.71 -27.01
N GLY A 143 -10.20 -3.11 -26.81
CA GLY A 143 -11.49 -3.76 -27.03
C GLY A 143 -11.74 -4.97 -26.12
N TRP A 144 -11.14 -5.01 -24.93
CA TRP A 144 -11.25 -6.14 -24.03
C TRP A 144 -12.21 -5.84 -22.87
N ASP A 145 -13.28 -6.61 -22.76
CA ASP A 145 -14.32 -6.49 -21.72
C ASP A 145 -14.23 -7.60 -20.65
N GLY A 146 -13.33 -8.54 -20.82
CA GLY A 146 -13.15 -9.65 -19.89
C GLY A 146 -12.28 -9.27 -18.67
N PRO A 147 -12.09 -10.23 -17.76
CA PRO A 147 -11.23 -10.05 -16.59
C PRO A 147 -9.79 -9.70 -16.98
N PHE A 148 -9.17 -8.80 -16.19
CA PHE A 148 -7.75 -8.47 -16.33
C PHE A 148 -7.09 -8.24 -14.98
N TRP A 149 -5.79 -8.45 -14.95
CA TRP A 149 -4.91 -8.17 -13.81
C TRP A 149 -3.88 -7.13 -14.19
N ILE A 150 -3.62 -6.19 -13.30
CA ILE A 150 -2.56 -5.19 -13.48
C ILE A 150 -1.22 -5.78 -13.04
N LEU A 151 -0.20 -5.60 -13.86
CA LEU A 151 1.18 -5.97 -13.55
C LEU A 151 2.08 -4.73 -13.57
N ASN A 152 2.67 -4.40 -12.42
CA ASN A 152 3.76 -3.43 -12.34
C ASN A 152 5.09 -4.19 -12.22
N ALA A 153 5.81 -4.30 -13.31
CA ALA A 153 7.15 -4.90 -13.34
C ALA A 153 8.28 -3.87 -13.35
N GLY A 154 7.93 -2.58 -13.29
CA GLY A 154 8.88 -1.48 -13.37
C GLY A 154 9.58 -1.19 -12.05
N ARG A 155 10.80 -0.65 -12.14
CA ARG A 155 11.56 -0.13 -11.00
C ARG A 155 12.09 1.28 -11.28
N LYS A 156 12.26 2.06 -10.22
CA LYS A 156 12.99 3.33 -10.31
C LYS A 156 14.46 3.05 -10.69
N PRO A 157 15.10 3.92 -11.48
CA PRO A 157 16.52 3.73 -11.87
C PRO A 157 17.48 3.57 -10.68
N ASP A 158 17.18 4.24 -9.56
CA ASP A 158 17.96 4.27 -8.34
C ASP A 158 17.56 3.21 -7.30
N ASN A 159 16.68 2.27 -7.65
CA ASN A 159 16.16 1.29 -6.70
C ASN A 159 16.18 -0.15 -7.27
N GLU A 160 17.35 -0.77 -7.25
CA GLU A 160 17.54 -2.16 -7.72
C GLU A 160 16.95 -3.20 -6.76
N LEU A 161 16.80 -2.86 -5.48
CA LEU A 161 16.33 -3.78 -4.45
C LEU A 161 14.87 -4.22 -4.56
N LYS A 162 14.12 -3.65 -5.49
CA LYS A 162 12.71 -4.02 -5.76
C LYS A 162 12.55 -4.72 -7.12
N GLN A 163 13.62 -5.28 -7.67
CA GLN A 163 13.60 -5.91 -8.98
C GLN A 163 13.37 -7.42 -8.88
N TYR A 164 12.25 -7.89 -9.39
CA TYR A 164 12.01 -9.29 -9.69
C TYR A 164 12.31 -9.54 -11.17
N HIS A 165 13.09 -10.58 -11.49
CA HIS A 165 13.60 -10.78 -12.83
C HIS A 165 12.82 -11.80 -13.67
N ARG A 166 11.91 -12.58 -13.05
CA ARG A 166 11.20 -13.69 -13.70
C ARG A 166 9.72 -13.36 -13.98
N TYR A 167 9.39 -12.08 -14.22
CA TYR A 167 8.02 -11.68 -14.58
C TYR A 167 7.52 -12.33 -15.85
N GLN A 168 8.38 -12.53 -16.87
CA GLN A 168 7.97 -13.17 -18.12
C GLN A 168 7.50 -14.61 -17.87
N GLU A 169 8.25 -15.38 -17.11
CA GLU A 169 7.87 -16.75 -16.77
C GLU A 169 6.53 -16.80 -16.03
N ALA A 170 6.31 -15.89 -15.08
CA ALA A 170 5.02 -15.80 -14.37
C ALA A 170 3.86 -15.45 -15.32
N VAL A 171 4.07 -14.52 -16.26
CA VAL A 171 3.08 -14.15 -17.29
C VAL A 171 2.78 -15.34 -18.19
N ASP A 172 3.80 -16.09 -18.62
CA ASP A 172 3.63 -17.25 -19.49
C ASP A 172 2.80 -18.33 -18.80
N LEU A 173 3.10 -18.65 -17.54
CA LEU A 173 2.33 -19.63 -16.73
C LEU A 173 0.88 -19.19 -16.51
N ILE A 174 0.64 -17.89 -16.30
CA ILE A 174 -0.73 -17.36 -16.15
C ILE A 174 -1.46 -17.46 -17.49
N ASN A 175 -0.86 -17.02 -18.59
CA ASN A 175 -1.48 -17.05 -19.90
C ASN A 175 -1.77 -18.48 -20.37
N GLU A 176 -0.88 -19.43 -20.13
CA GLU A 176 -1.07 -20.85 -20.42
C GLU A 176 -2.28 -21.40 -19.65
N TYR A 177 -2.32 -21.24 -18.34
CA TYR A 177 -3.40 -21.74 -17.51
C TYR A 177 -4.77 -21.17 -17.86
N PHE A 178 -4.84 -19.85 -18.01
CA PHE A 178 -6.12 -19.17 -18.28
C PHE A 178 -6.53 -19.21 -19.75
N ASN A 179 -5.62 -19.54 -20.65
CA ASN A 179 -5.89 -19.66 -22.09
C ASN A 179 -6.73 -18.50 -22.64
N GLY A 180 -6.30 -17.26 -22.38
CA GLY A 180 -6.93 -16.04 -22.86
C GLY A 180 -8.18 -15.58 -22.09
N ARG A 181 -8.67 -16.34 -21.09
CA ARG A 181 -9.83 -15.95 -20.26
C ARG A 181 -9.59 -14.70 -19.40
N ILE A 182 -8.35 -14.41 -19.09
CA ILE A 182 -7.92 -13.17 -18.43
C ILE A 182 -6.79 -12.52 -19.23
N LYS A 183 -6.62 -11.22 -19.06
CA LYS A 183 -5.47 -10.49 -19.61
C LYS A 183 -4.58 -9.94 -18.51
N ILE A 184 -3.29 -9.92 -18.77
CA ILE A 184 -2.32 -9.20 -17.94
C ILE A 184 -2.05 -7.85 -18.59
N VAL A 185 -2.18 -6.78 -17.83
CA VAL A 185 -2.00 -5.39 -18.28
C VAL A 185 -0.76 -4.82 -17.59
N GLN A 186 0.30 -4.62 -18.34
CA GLN A 186 1.53 -4.03 -17.81
C GLN A 186 1.36 -2.50 -17.69
N VAL A 187 1.55 -1.99 -16.47
CA VAL A 187 1.48 -0.56 -16.16
C VAL A 187 2.78 -0.08 -15.52
N GLY A 188 2.97 1.24 -15.46
CA GLY A 188 4.09 1.87 -14.77
C GLY A 188 4.41 3.26 -15.31
N HIS A 189 5.21 4.00 -14.57
CA HIS A 189 5.65 5.32 -14.96
C HIS A 189 6.63 5.23 -16.12
N LYS A 190 6.50 6.13 -17.12
CA LYS A 190 7.32 6.12 -18.35
C LYS A 190 8.84 6.20 -18.11
N ASP A 191 9.24 6.87 -17.01
CA ASP A 191 10.65 7.09 -16.69
C ASP A 191 11.23 5.97 -15.78
N HIS A 192 10.44 4.93 -15.51
CA HIS A 192 10.93 3.74 -14.83
C HIS A 192 11.54 2.75 -15.83
N ILE A 193 12.39 1.87 -15.32
CA ILE A 193 12.95 0.77 -16.11
C ILE A 193 11.94 -0.38 -16.09
N HIS A 194 11.48 -0.79 -17.26
CA HIS A 194 10.50 -1.86 -17.43
C HIS A 194 11.06 -3.02 -18.25
N PRO A 195 10.85 -4.28 -17.85
CA PRO A 195 11.16 -5.41 -18.69
C PRO A 195 10.20 -5.45 -19.90
N PRO A 196 10.68 -5.78 -21.11
CA PRO A 196 9.83 -5.96 -22.29
C PRO A 196 9.09 -7.31 -22.19
N LEU A 197 7.87 -7.28 -21.62
CA LEU A 197 7.07 -8.49 -21.47
C LEU A 197 6.24 -8.80 -22.71
N LYS A 198 6.22 -10.08 -23.10
CA LYS A 198 5.35 -10.61 -24.15
C LYS A 198 4.05 -11.15 -23.55
N GLY A 199 2.97 -11.18 -24.35
CA GLY A 199 1.69 -11.73 -23.89
C GLY A 199 0.94 -10.85 -22.89
N VAL A 200 1.28 -9.56 -22.80
CA VAL A 200 0.62 -8.55 -21.97
C VAL A 200 0.06 -7.41 -22.82
N LEU A 201 -0.98 -6.74 -22.30
CA LEU A 201 -1.44 -5.46 -22.85
C LEU A 201 -0.61 -4.35 -22.22
N ASN A 202 -0.03 -3.46 -23.05
CA ASN A 202 0.94 -2.48 -22.56
C ASN A 202 0.31 -1.09 -22.38
N LEU A 203 0.22 -0.64 -21.12
CA LEU A 203 -0.20 0.69 -20.68
C LEU A 203 0.92 1.47 -19.97
N ILE A 204 2.19 1.10 -20.12
CA ILE A 204 3.31 1.83 -19.54
C ILE A 204 3.31 3.28 -20.04
N GLY A 205 3.33 4.24 -19.10
CA GLY A 205 3.32 5.67 -19.39
C GLY A 205 2.00 6.22 -19.96
N LYS A 206 0.94 5.41 -20.00
CA LYS A 206 -0.36 5.79 -20.56
C LYS A 206 -1.42 6.09 -19.50
N THR A 207 -1.07 6.10 -18.23
CA THR A 207 -1.96 6.45 -17.10
C THR A 207 -1.36 7.55 -16.27
N ASP A 208 -2.14 8.56 -15.92
CA ASP A 208 -1.87 9.41 -14.78
C ASP A 208 -2.28 8.72 -13.46
N THR A 209 -2.11 9.39 -12.34
CA THR A 209 -2.42 8.83 -11.02
C THR A 209 -3.89 8.44 -10.88
N ARG A 210 -4.82 9.31 -11.31
CA ARG A 210 -6.26 9.03 -11.21
C ARG A 210 -6.71 7.95 -12.18
N GLN A 211 -6.18 7.95 -13.39
CA GLN A 211 -6.42 6.89 -14.37
C GLN A 211 -5.95 5.54 -13.87
N LEU A 212 -4.78 5.47 -13.22
CA LEU A 212 -4.30 4.22 -12.61
C LEU A 212 -5.21 3.74 -11.48
N ILE A 213 -5.71 4.64 -10.63
CA ILE A 213 -6.66 4.31 -9.57
C ILE A 213 -7.96 3.73 -10.15
N ARG A 214 -8.53 4.36 -11.19
CA ARG A 214 -9.73 3.86 -11.89
C ARG A 214 -9.48 2.54 -12.59
N LEU A 215 -8.35 2.40 -13.26
CA LEU A 215 -7.95 1.14 -13.89
C LEU A 215 -7.85 0.02 -12.85
N ALA A 216 -7.24 0.30 -11.71
CA ALA A 216 -7.17 -0.65 -10.61
C ALA A 216 -8.56 -1.01 -10.07
N TYR A 217 -9.48 -0.05 -9.95
CA TYR A 217 -10.85 -0.32 -9.51
C TYR A 217 -11.55 -1.35 -10.40
N HIS A 218 -11.34 -1.31 -11.71
CA HIS A 218 -11.92 -2.23 -12.69
C HIS A 218 -11.13 -3.53 -12.86
N ALA A 219 -9.92 -3.61 -12.35
CA ALA A 219 -9.10 -4.82 -12.43
C ALA A 219 -9.60 -5.91 -11.45
N HIS A 220 -9.31 -7.16 -11.78
CA HIS A 220 -9.61 -8.32 -10.90
C HIS A 220 -8.50 -8.58 -9.88
N GLY A 221 -7.38 -7.89 -10.01
CA GLY A 221 -6.28 -7.94 -9.08
C GLY A 221 -5.03 -7.26 -9.62
N SER A 222 -3.96 -7.31 -8.82
CA SER A 222 -2.69 -6.71 -9.16
C SER A 222 -1.50 -7.57 -8.77
N ILE A 223 -0.40 -7.46 -9.53
CA ILE A 223 0.86 -8.15 -9.31
C ILE A 223 1.98 -7.09 -9.35
N GLY A 224 2.93 -7.15 -8.44
CA GLY A 224 4.09 -6.25 -8.50
C GLY A 224 4.89 -6.21 -7.20
N PRO A 225 5.91 -5.36 -7.15
CA PRO A 225 6.69 -5.14 -5.94
C PRO A 225 5.94 -4.26 -4.93
N ILE A 226 6.55 -4.04 -3.78
CA ILE A 226 6.06 -3.04 -2.81
C ILE A 226 6.09 -1.66 -3.46
N SER A 227 4.91 -1.12 -3.78
CA SER A 227 4.74 0.11 -4.57
C SER A 227 3.36 0.74 -4.33
N PHE A 228 3.15 1.91 -4.92
CA PHE A 228 1.86 2.61 -4.91
C PHE A 228 0.69 1.71 -5.34
N GLN A 229 0.88 0.89 -6.38
CA GLN A 229 -0.14 -0.03 -6.87
C GLN A 229 -0.60 -1.03 -5.79
N MET A 230 0.32 -1.53 -4.94
CA MET A 230 -0.04 -2.42 -3.84
C MET A 230 -0.90 -1.71 -2.80
N VAL A 231 -0.61 -0.45 -2.52
CA VAL A 231 -1.40 0.37 -1.59
C VAL A 231 -2.80 0.65 -2.16
N ILE A 232 -2.91 0.89 -3.48
CA ILE A 232 -4.21 0.98 -4.18
C ILE A 232 -5.00 -0.32 -4.00
N GLY A 233 -4.38 -1.48 -4.22
CA GLY A 233 -5.01 -2.77 -3.99
C GLY A 233 -5.53 -2.91 -2.57
N GLY A 234 -4.74 -2.49 -1.57
CA GLY A 234 -5.17 -2.44 -0.16
C GLY A 234 -6.37 -1.53 0.07
N ALA A 235 -6.36 -0.33 -0.52
CA ALA A 235 -7.44 0.64 -0.40
C ALA A 235 -8.75 0.17 -1.04
N LEU A 236 -8.67 -0.53 -2.17
CA LEU A 236 -9.83 -1.04 -2.92
C LEU A 236 -10.26 -2.45 -2.49
N GLU A 237 -9.56 -3.07 -1.54
CA GLU A 237 -9.79 -4.46 -1.10
C GLU A 237 -9.74 -5.49 -2.24
N GLN A 238 -8.91 -5.22 -3.23
CA GLN A 238 -8.76 -6.09 -4.39
C GLN A 238 -7.62 -7.10 -4.18
N PRO A 239 -7.68 -8.27 -4.84
CA PRO A 239 -6.57 -9.21 -4.86
C PRO A 239 -5.26 -8.53 -5.23
N ALA A 240 -4.24 -8.69 -4.41
CA ALA A 240 -2.93 -8.15 -4.69
C ALA A 240 -1.85 -9.18 -4.38
N ILE A 241 -0.95 -9.42 -5.33
CA ILE A 241 0.20 -10.30 -5.17
C ILE A 241 1.43 -9.43 -5.08
N CYS A 242 1.94 -9.26 -3.87
CA CYS A 242 3.10 -8.45 -3.58
C CYS A 242 4.38 -9.29 -3.61
N ILE A 243 5.28 -9.00 -4.53
CA ILE A 243 6.59 -9.65 -4.63
C ILE A 243 7.57 -8.82 -3.81
N ALA A 244 7.73 -9.17 -2.53
CA ALA A 244 8.44 -8.36 -1.55
C ALA A 244 9.92 -8.71 -1.42
N GLY A 245 10.32 -9.94 -1.76
CA GLY A 245 11.66 -10.42 -1.47
C GLY A 245 11.97 -10.37 0.02
N GLY A 246 13.20 -10.01 0.36
CA GLY A 246 13.65 -9.87 1.75
C GLY A 246 13.75 -8.42 2.23
N LYS A 247 13.25 -7.44 1.47
CA LYS A 247 13.55 -6.02 1.74
C LYS A 247 12.78 -5.44 2.91
N GLU A 248 11.49 -5.70 2.99
CA GLU A 248 10.60 -5.08 3.98
C GLU A 248 9.82 -6.14 4.76
N GLY A 249 9.59 -5.89 6.04
CA GLY A 249 8.82 -6.77 6.89
C GLY A 249 7.35 -6.84 6.50
N VAL A 250 6.77 -8.02 6.61
CA VAL A 250 5.36 -8.25 6.27
C VAL A 250 4.40 -7.39 7.11
N ARG A 251 4.72 -7.17 8.37
CA ARG A 251 3.86 -6.39 9.30
C ARG A 251 3.67 -4.95 8.86
N TRP A 252 4.68 -4.37 8.22
CA TRP A 252 4.67 -2.98 7.82
C TRP A 252 3.68 -2.67 6.69
N HIS A 253 3.50 -3.60 5.72
CA HIS A 253 2.75 -3.32 4.49
C HIS A 253 1.59 -4.27 4.20
N LEU A 254 1.37 -5.30 5.01
CA LEU A 254 0.36 -6.30 4.68
C LEU A 254 -1.06 -5.77 4.88
N PHE A 255 -1.85 -5.74 3.82
CA PHE A 255 -3.30 -5.57 3.87
C PHE A 255 -4.00 -6.94 3.76
N PRO A 256 -5.23 -7.10 4.32
CA PRO A 256 -5.93 -8.39 4.36
C PRO A 256 -6.16 -9.06 3.01
N ASN A 257 -6.21 -8.29 1.93
CA ASN A 257 -6.43 -8.74 0.56
C ASN A 257 -5.14 -9.12 -0.18
N MET A 258 -3.98 -9.04 0.46
CA MET A 258 -2.67 -9.28 -0.17
C MET A 258 -2.18 -10.70 0.02
N ARG A 259 -1.60 -11.23 -1.04
CA ARG A 259 -0.67 -12.33 -0.99
C ARG A 259 0.75 -11.76 -0.97
N TRP A 260 1.43 -11.93 0.15
CA TRP A 260 2.78 -11.40 0.36
C TRP A 260 3.82 -12.49 0.10
N LEU A 261 4.54 -12.38 -1.03
CA LEU A 261 5.62 -13.29 -1.39
C LEU A 261 6.93 -12.72 -0.83
N SER A 262 7.36 -13.25 0.29
CA SER A 262 8.54 -12.80 1.01
C SER A 262 9.51 -13.94 1.26
N THR A 263 10.78 -13.58 1.32
CA THR A 263 11.89 -14.46 1.70
C THR A 263 12.56 -13.98 2.98
N ASN A 264 11.85 -13.18 3.78
CA ASN A 264 12.34 -12.77 5.10
C ASN A 264 12.63 -14.00 5.96
N GLY A 265 13.80 -14.00 6.60
CA GLY A 265 14.28 -15.14 7.38
C GLY A 265 14.99 -16.24 6.57
N CYS A 266 14.96 -16.21 5.24
CA CYS A 266 15.69 -17.16 4.40
C CYS A 266 17.19 -16.88 4.34
N MET A 267 17.60 -15.66 4.67
CA MET A 267 18.97 -15.17 4.61
C MET A 267 19.30 -14.39 5.88
N ASP A 268 20.58 -14.35 6.22
CA ASP A 268 21.11 -13.61 7.37
C ASP A 268 20.90 -12.08 7.28
N CYS A 269 20.82 -11.54 6.06
CA CYS A 269 20.64 -10.11 5.82
C CYS A 269 19.18 -9.65 5.85
N CYS A 270 18.21 -10.55 5.87
CA CYS A 270 16.79 -10.21 5.80
C CYS A 270 15.98 -10.95 6.88
N LEU A 271 16.46 -10.96 8.10
CA LEU A 271 15.73 -11.49 9.24
C LEU A 271 14.25 -11.08 9.18
N TRP A 272 13.48 -11.21 10.23
CA TRP A 272 12.04 -10.92 10.24
C TRP A 272 11.64 -9.55 9.68
N ASP A 273 12.56 -8.60 9.70
CA ASP A 273 12.32 -7.17 9.54
C ASP A 273 12.78 -6.62 8.18
N GLY A 274 13.30 -7.47 7.32
CA GLY A 274 13.83 -7.08 6.02
C GLY A 274 15.24 -6.46 6.09
N CYS A 275 15.81 -6.21 4.92
CA CYS A 275 17.19 -5.77 4.80
C CYS A 275 17.40 -4.24 4.90
N TRP A 276 16.41 -3.47 5.34
CA TRP A 276 16.57 -2.04 5.60
C TRP A 276 17.66 -1.72 6.61
N LEU A 277 18.01 -2.70 7.43
CA LEU A 277 18.88 -2.60 8.58
C LEU A 277 20.36 -2.78 8.28
N GLY A 278 20.73 -3.26 7.14
CA GLY A 278 22.07 -3.81 6.94
C GLY A 278 22.90 -3.18 5.85
N GLY A 279 22.44 -2.17 5.15
CA GLY A 279 23.14 -1.64 3.99
C GLY A 279 23.22 -0.11 3.96
N GLU A 280 24.32 0.40 3.47
CA GLU A 280 24.36 1.72 2.88
C GLU A 280 23.21 1.84 1.87
N LYS A 281 22.58 3.00 1.76
CA LYS A 281 21.39 3.24 0.95
C LYS A 281 21.50 2.56 -0.42
N GLY A 282 20.65 1.57 -0.66
CA GLY A 282 20.46 0.97 -1.97
C GLY A 282 21.34 -0.22 -2.33
N GLN A 283 22.30 -0.63 -1.51
CA GLN A 283 23.18 -1.74 -1.85
C GLN A 283 22.71 -3.07 -1.24
N CYS A 284 22.52 -4.07 -2.09
CA CYS A 284 22.30 -5.44 -1.68
C CYS A 284 23.66 -6.15 -1.50
N LYS A 285 23.85 -6.84 -0.36
CA LYS A 285 25.06 -7.61 -0.10
C LYS A 285 25.13 -8.96 -0.83
N HIS A 286 23.99 -9.44 -1.32
CA HIS A 286 23.84 -10.75 -1.94
C HIS A 286 23.23 -10.62 -3.32
N ILE A 287 24.02 -10.07 -4.26
CA ILE A 287 23.65 -10.03 -5.68
C ILE A 287 24.19 -11.28 -6.37
N GLU A 288 23.31 -11.99 -7.07
CA GLU A 288 23.64 -13.11 -7.96
C GLU A 288 23.11 -12.77 -9.36
N ASP A 289 23.99 -12.72 -10.36
CA ASP A 289 23.68 -12.36 -11.75
C ASP A 289 22.91 -11.03 -11.87
N GLY A 290 23.29 -10.01 -11.10
CA GLY A 290 22.69 -8.67 -11.12
C GLY A 290 21.34 -8.56 -10.40
N VAL A 291 20.90 -9.61 -9.69
CA VAL A 291 19.61 -9.65 -8.99
C VAL A 291 19.81 -10.00 -7.51
N PRO A 292 19.08 -9.37 -6.57
CA PRO A 292 19.11 -9.78 -5.18
C PRO A 292 18.69 -11.24 -5.02
N LYS A 293 19.49 -12.05 -4.34
CA LYS A 293 19.25 -13.49 -4.13
C LYS A 293 17.88 -13.77 -3.53
N CYS A 294 17.39 -12.93 -2.65
CA CYS A 294 16.06 -13.08 -2.04
C CYS A 294 14.92 -13.06 -3.08
N PHE A 295 15.05 -12.32 -4.18
CA PHE A 295 14.07 -12.36 -5.26
C PHE A 295 14.21 -13.61 -6.14
N ARG A 296 15.40 -14.20 -6.22
CA ARG A 296 15.58 -15.45 -6.98
C ARG A 296 14.91 -16.65 -6.31
N LEU A 297 14.69 -16.60 -5.01
CA LEU A 297 13.99 -17.64 -4.25
C LEU A 297 12.46 -17.61 -4.45
N ILE A 298 11.93 -16.58 -5.07
CA ILE A 298 10.49 -16.50 -5.39
C ILE A 298 10.24 -17.11 -6.77
N GLU A 299 9.62 -18.28 -6.79
CA GLU A 299 9.33 -18.98 -8.03
C GLU A 299 8.14 -18.35 -8.78
N PRO A 300 8.20 -18.26 -10.14
CA PRO A 300 7.08 -17.78 -10.96
C PRO A 300 5.78 -18.54 -10.73
N GLN A 301 5.88 -19.82 -10.43
CA GLN A 301 4.75 -20.67 -10.11
C GLN A 301 3.96 -20.14 -8.89
N MET A 302 4.65 -19.60 -7.86
CA MET A 302 4.00 -19.02 -6.68
C MET A 302 3.09 -17.84 -7.06
N ILE A 303 3.50 -17.06 -8.06
CA ILE A 303 2.71 -15.93 -8.58
C ILE A 303 1.51 -16.45 -9.35
N SER A 304 1.72 -17.39 -10.28
CA SER A 304 0.65 -17.99 -11.07
C SER A 304 -0.39 -18.69 -10.18
N ASP A 305 0.04 -19.46 -9.19
CA ASP A 305 -0.85 -20.16 -8.26
C ASP A 305 -1.65 -19.19 -7.38
N ALA A 306 -1.05 -18.04 -7.02
CA ALA A 306 -1.78 -17.00 -6.32
C ALA A 306 -2.89 -16.38 -7.18
N VAL A 307 -2.63 -16.11 -8.48
CA VAL A 307 -3.68 -15.64 -9.41
C VAL A 307 -4.79 -16.67 -9.55
N LYS A 308 -4.45 -17.95 -9.75
CA LYS A 308 -5.42 -19.06 -9.83
C LYS A 308 -6.29 -19.12 -8.58
N LEU A 309 -5.66 -19.10 -7.40
CA LEU A 309 -6.35 -19.17 -6.13
C LEU A 309 -7.40 -18.04 -5.97
N TYR A 310 -7.04 -16.82 -6.30
CA TYR A 310 -7.96 -15.70 -6.21
C TYR A 310 -9.09 -15.79 -7.23
N TYR A 311 -8.78 -16.21 -8.44
CA TYR A 311 -9.78 -16.34 -9.50
C TYR A 311 -10.77 -17.46 -9.22
N GLU A 312 -10.30 -18.64 -8.81
CA GLU A 312 -11.13 -19.83 -8.58
C GLU A 312 -11.96 -19.73 -7.29
N GLY A 313 -11.49 -18.98 -6.32
CA GLY A 313 -12.17 -18.82 -5.04
C GLY A 313 -13.43 -17.97 -5.08
N GLY A 314 -13.68 -17.19 -6.14
CA GLY A 314 -14.82 -16.27 -6.28
C GLY A 314 -14.92 -15.18 -5.19
N LYS A 315 -14.11 -15.28 -4.15
CA LYS A 315 -13.96 -14.31 -3.05
C LYS A 315 -12.50 -14.31 -2.60
N LEU A 316 -12.06 -13.14 -2.11
CA LEU A 316 -10.81 -13.00 -1.39
C LEU A 316 -10.81 -13.93 -0.17
N LYS A 317 -10.28 -15.13 -0.32
CA LYS A 317 -9.93 -15.97 0.81
C LYS A 317 -8.48 -15.69 1.15
N MET A 318 -8.26 -15.03 2.27
CA MET A 318 -6.92 -15.01 2.84
C MET A 318 -6.46 -16.46 3.02
N PRO A 319 -5.26 -16.80 2.55
CA PRO A 319 -4.72 -18.11 2.83
C PRO A 319 -4.61 -18.28 4.35
N SER A 320 -4.92 -19.48 4.82
CA SER A 320 -4.76 -19.85 6.22
C SER A 320 -3.30 -19.76 6.69
N LYS A 321 -2.36 -19.77 5.74
CA LYS A 321 -0.93 -19.60 5.99
C LYS A 321 -0.32 -18.68 4.93
N PRO A 322 0.69 -17.88 5.25
CA PRO A 322 1.51 -17.20 4.24
C PRO A 322 2.07 -18.21 3.23
N MET A 323 2.15 -17.86 1.95
CA MET A 323 2.64 -18.78 0.90
C MET A 323 4.09 -19.26 1.12
N TRP A 324 4.90 -18.50 1.85
CA TRP A 324 6.25 -18.91 2.22
C TRP A 324 6.29 -19.97 3.33
N SER A 325 5.18 -20.28 3.99
CA SER A 325 5.12 -21.30 5.05
C SER A 325 4.92 -22.73 4.52
N ASP A 326 4.60 -22.89 3.23
CA ASP A 326 4.44 -24.21 2.64
C ASP A 326 5.83 -24.80 2.29
N GLY A 327 6.43 -25.42 3.27
CA GLY A 327 7.75 -26.07 3.16
C GLY A 327 8.92 -25.28 3.76
N PHE A 328 8.67 -24.09 4.29
CA PHE A 328 9.67 -23.31 5.00
C PHE A 328 9.25 -23.07 6.46
N GLU A 329 9.81 -23.83 7.38
CA GLU A 329 9.77 -23.47 8.80
C GLU A 329 10.92 -22.46 9.07
N PRO A 330 10.61 -21.20 9.41
CA PRO A 330 11.64 -20.29 9.86
C PRO A 330 12.33 -20.93 11.07
N LYS A 331 13.63 -21.11 11.00
CA LYS A 331 14.39 -21.59 12.17
C LYS A 331 14.21 -20.58 13.30
N ASP A 332 13.37 -20.94 14.24
CA ASP A 332 13.04 -20.14 15.40
C ASP A 332 14.31 -19.85 16.20
N LYS A 333 14.79 -18.63 16.14
CA LYS A 333 15.87 -18.18 17.03
C LYS A 333 15.37 -17.52 18.31
N LYS A 334 14.06 -17.27 18.48
CA LYS A 334 13.50 -16.60 19.69
C LYS A 334 12.03 -16.90 20.03
N GLY A 335 11.48 -18.08 19.75
CA GLY A 335 10.14 -18.47 20.27
C GLY A 335 8.99 -17.59 19.74
N PHE A 336 9.11 -16.99 18.57
CA PHE A 336 8.05 -16.17 17.98
C PHE A 336 7.05 -17.05 17.24
N ASN A 337 5.94 -17.35 17.94
CA ASN A 337 4.82 -18.08 17.37
C ASN A 337 4.05 -17.15 16.41
N ILE A 338 4.23 -17.29 15.10
CA ILE A 338 3.50 -16.51 14.08
C ILE A 338 2.08 -17.05 13.95
N ASN A 339 1.33 -17.07 15.02
CA ASN A 339 -0.13 -17.22 14.97
C ASN A 339 -0.81 -15.85 14.76
N LEU A 340 -0.30 -15.04 13.83
CA LEU A 340 -0.84 -13.71 13.51
C LEU A 340 -2.24 -13.75 12.87
N PHE A 341 -2.79 -14.92 12.57
CA PHE A 341 -4.07 -15.07 11.85
C PHE A 341 -4.97 -16.17 12.41
N LYS A 342 -4.82 -16.55 13.67
CA LYS A 342 -5.91 -17.30 14.32
C LYS A 342 -7.01 -16.30 14.63
N LYS A 343 -8.10 -16.36 13.87
CA LYS A 343 -9.39 -15.89 14.35
C LYS A 343 -9.79 -16.71 15.55
N GLU A 344 -10.05 -16.07 16.67
CA GLU A 344 -11.11 -16.48 17.58
C GLU A 344 -12.46 -16.16 16.96
#